data_f4b866b04f56823ebe075dcd19b07642
#
_entry.id   f4b866b04f56823ebe075dcd19b07642
#
_cell.length_a   1.000
_cell.length_b   1.000
_cell.length_c   1.000
_cell.angle_alpha   90.00
_cell.angle_beta   90.00
_cell.angle_gamma   90.00
#
_symmetry.space_group_name_H-M   'P 1'
#
loop_
_entity.id
_entity.type
_entity.pdbx_description
1 polymer ?
#
loop_
_entity_poly.entity_id
_entity_poly.type
_entity_poly.pdbx_seq_one_letter_code
_entity_poly.pdbx_strand_id
1 'polypeptide(L)'
;MDREPYFKELCIALVREGFTPQSEQDGLLPVDWNNLPLCRVTDAGGIRYWQEDVAAPDREQALGRATHLAGMVREYMTLLEQAPPLQAQSLTGNYYLLADFNGTVLAAHPTRLGIHFVTWDWNFDHTALNQGKYFQADYEDAKQNFAIRSGLI
;
A
#
# COMPACT_ATOMS: atom_id res chain seq x y z
N MET A 1 1.33 13.96 -6.24
CA MET A 1 1.85 12.59 -6.43
C MET A 1 1.75 12.18 -7.88
N ASP A 2 2.80 11.57 -8.39
CA ASP A 2 2.79 11.06 -9.76
C ASP A 2 1.83 9.87 -9.87
N ARG A 3 1.00 9.89 -10.92
CA ARG A 3 0.01 8.86 -11.21
C ARG A 3 0.63 7.51 -11.52
N GLU A 4 1.76 7.50 -12.24
CA GLU A 4 2.37 6.27 -12.74
C GLU A 4 2.83 5.34 -11.62
N PRO A 5 3.60 5.78 -10.61
CA PRO A 5 4.00 4.89 -9.51
C PRO A 5 2.80 4.35 -8.74
N TYR A 6 1.79 5.17 -8.52
CA TYR A 6 0.58 4.75 -7.82
C TYR A 6 -0.15 3.64 -8.58
N PHE A 7 -0.41 3.88 -9.88
CA PHE A 7 -1.12 2.88 -10.68
C PHE A 7 -0.33 1.59 -10.83
N LYS A 8 1.00 1.69 -10.93
CA LYS A 8 1.85 0.50 -11.00
C LYS A 8 1.71 -0.37 -9.74
N GLU A 9 1.81 0.24 -8.58
CA GLU A 9 1.67 -0.47 -7.31
C GLU A 9 0.24 -1.00 -7.13
N LEU A 10 -0.76 -0.18 -7.49
CA LEU A 10 -2.16 -0.58 -7.39
C LEU A 10 -2.47 -1.79 -8.26
N CYS A 11 -1.92 -1.85 -9.48
CA CYS A 11 -2.08 -3.01 -10.36
C CYS A 11 -1.57 -4.29 -9.68
N ILE A 12 -0.40 -4.21 -9.03
CA ILE A 12 0.16 -5.36 -8.31
C ILE A 12 -0.78 -5.81 -7.20
N ALA A 13 -1.28 -4.87 -6.40
CA ALA A 13 -2.18 -5.16 -5.30
C ALA A 13 -3.52 -5.73 -5.79
N LEU A 14 -4.08 -5.16 -6.86
CA LEU A 14 -5.33 -5.63 -7.45
C LEU A 14 -5.22 -7.05 -7.98
N VAL A 15 -4.16 -7.35 -8.72
CA VAL A 15 -3.94 -8.71 -9.25
C VAL A 15 -3.82 -9.71 -8.10
N ARG A 16 -3.12 -9.36 -7.05
CA ARG A 16 -2.96 -10.22 -5.86
C ARG A 16 -4.32 -10.59 -5.25
N GLU A 17 -5.27 -9.66 -5.31
CA GLU A 17 -6.60 -9.83 -4.71
C GLU A 17 -7.65 -10.35 -5.72
N GLY A 18 -7.23 -10.75 -6.91
CA GLY A 18 -8.11 -11.38 -7.88
C GLY A 18 -8.79 -10.44 -8.86
N PHE A 19 -8.40 -9.17 -8.90
CA PHE A 19 -8.90 -8.22 -9.89
C PHE A 19 -8.04 -8.21 -11.13
N THR A 20 -8.59 -7.69 -12.24
CA THR A 20 -7.88 -7.56 -13.50
C THR A 20 -7.82 -6.09 -13.90
N PRO A 21 -6.73 -5.38 -13.56
CA PRO A 21 -6.55 -4.01 -14.04
C PRO A 21 -6.25 -3.98 -15.51
N GLN A 22 -6.78 -2.98 -16.20
CA GLN A 22 -6.55 -2.76 -17.63
C GLN A 22 -5.56 -1.61 -17.81
N SER A 23 -5.21 -1.32 -19.05
CA SER A 23 -4.34 -0.18 -19.36
C SER A 23 -5.02 1.13 -19.01
N GLU A 24 -4.25 2.07 -18.47
CA GLU A 24 -4.74 3.40 -18.16
C GLU A 24 -5.39 4.07 -19.38
N GLN A 25 -6.55 4.70 -19.16
CA GLN A 25 -7.29 5.44 -20.19
C GLN A 25 -7.76 6.77 -19.59
N ASP A 26 -7.36 7.87 -20.24
CA ASP A 26 -7.80 9.23 -19.86
C ASP A 26 -7.54 9.55 -18.38
N GLY A 27 -6.41 9.08 -17.86
CA GLY A 27 -6.05 9.33 -16.47
C GLY A 27 -6.70 8.44 -15.45
N LEU A 28 -7.46 7.44 -15.89
CA LEU A 28 -8.16 6.49 -15.04
C LEU A 28 -7.62 5.09 -15.24
N LEU A 29 -7.61 4.30 -14.18
CA LEU A 29 -7.25 2.89 -14.23
C LEU A 29 -8.52 2.05 -14.26
N PRO A 30 -8.89 1.46 -15.41
CA PRO A 30 -10.03 0.55 -15.46
C PRO A 30 -9.70 -0.75 -14.73
N VAL A 31 -10.67 -1.27 -13.99
CA VAL A 31 -10.54 -2.51 -13.24
C VAL A 31 -11.71 -3.42 -13.57
N ASP A 32 -11.39 -4.61 -14.03
CA ASP A 32 -12.38 -5.66 -14.26
C ASP A 32 -12.38 -6.64 -13.09
N TRP A 33 -13.51 -7.25 -12.88
CA TRP A 33 -13.66 -8.33 -11.93
C TRP A 33 -14.55 -9.39 -12.54
N ASN A 34 -14.10 -10.64 -12.47
CA ASN A 34 -14.84 -11.78 -13.04
C ASN A 34 -15.15 -11.56 -14.53
N ASN A 35 -14.16 -11.04 -15.27
CA ASN A 35 -14.18 -10.80 -16.72
C ASN A 35 -15.14 -9.70 -17.20
N LEU A 36 -15.66 -8.88 -16.30
CA LEU A 36 -16.56 -7.77 -16.64
C LEU A 36 -16.07 -6.49 -15.99
N PRO A 37 -16.29 -5.32 -16.63
CA PRO A 37 -15.92 -4.06 -16.03
C PRO A 37 -16.54 -3.86 -14.67
N LEU A 38 -15.77 -3.42 -13.70
CA LEU A 38 -16.24 -3.16 -12.34
C LEU A 38 -16.22 -1.68 -12.01
N CYS A 39 -15.06 -1.05 -12.18
CA CYS A 39 -14.86 0.35 -11.79
C CYS A 39 -13.64 0.93 -12.49
N ARG A 40 -13.39 2.22 -12.24
CA ARG A 40 -12.20 2.93 -12.68
C ARG A 40 -11.65 3.70 -11.49
N VAL A 41 -10.33 3.69 -11.33
CA VAL A 41 -9.66 4.34 -10.22
C VAL A 41 -9.03 5.64 -10.70
N THR A 42 -9.24 6.73 -9.97
CA THR A 42 -8.62 8.01 -10.26
C THR A 42 -7.19 8.05 -9.67
N ASP A 43 -6.39 9.01 -10.12
CA ASP A 43 -5.03 9.19 -9.60
C ASP A 43 -4.99 9.64 -8.12
N ALA A 44 -6.12 10.13 -7.62
CA ALA A 44 -6.25 10.47 -6.20
C ALA A 44 -6.76 9.30 -5.34
N GLY A 45 -6.96 8.13 -5.95
CA GLY A 45 -7.45 6.96 -5.24
C GLY A 45 -8.96 6.87 -5.13
N GLY A 46 -9.68 7.75 -5.83
CA GLY A 46 -11.13 7.69 -5.88
C GLY A 46 -11.63 6.64 -6.85
N ILE A 47 -12.90 6.28 -6.70
CA ILE A 47 -13.51 5.23 -7.51
C ILE A 47 -14.68 5.82 -8.30
N ARG A 48 -14.73 5.46 -9.59
CA ARG A 48 -15.87 5.76 -10.47
C ARG A 48 -16.43 4.45 -11.00
N TYR A 49 -17.74 4.35 -11.06
CA TYR A 49 -18.40 3.13 -11.53
C TYR A 49 -19.77 3.44 -12.11
N TRP A 50 -20.27 2.53 -12.94
CA TRP A 50 -21.64 2.55 -13.41
C TRP A 50 -22.48 1.68 -12.49
N GLN A 51 -23.66 2.16 -12.12
CA GLN A 51 -24.53 1.45 -11.19
C GLN A 51 -24.87 0.04 -11.68
N GLU A 52 -25.07 -0.13 -12.96
CA GLU A 52 -25.38 -1.45 -13.55
C GLU A 52 -24.24 -2.45 -13.39
N ASP A 53 -23.00 -2.00 -13.29
CA ASP A 53 -21.84 -2.89 -13.12
C ASP A 53 -21.70 -3.42 -11.70
N VAL A 54 -22.39 -2.83 -10.73
CA VAL A 54 -22.25 -3.16 -9.32
C VAL A 54 -23.58 -3.51 -8.65
N ALA A 55 -24.63 -3.74 -9.44
CA ALA A 55 -25.97 -3.96 -8.91
C ALA A 55 -26.13 -5.31 -8.19
N ALA A 56 -25.37 -6.35 -8.61
CA ALA A 56 -25.44 -7.65 -7.95
C ALA A 56 -24.65 -7.65 -6.63
N PRO A 57 -25.08 -8.39 -5.59
CA PRO A 57 -24.42 -8.37 -4.28
C PRO A 57 -22.94 -8.75 -4.31
N ASP A 58 -22.54 -9.70 -5.13
CA ASP A 58 -21.14 -10.10 -5.27
C ASP A 58 -20.30 -8.99 -5.91
N ARG A 59 -20.86 -8.26 -6.85
CA ARG A 59 -20.19 -7.14 -7.49
C ARG A 59 -20.08 -5.94 -6.56
N GLU A 60 -21.10 -5.68 -5.76
CA GLU A 60 -21.06 -4.66 -4.72
C GLU A 60 -19.94 -4.94 -3.71
N GLN A 61 -19.79 -6.19 -3.28
CA GLN A 61 -18.68 -6.59 -2.40
C GLN A 61 -17.34 -6.41 -3.07
N ALA A 62 -17.22 -6.79 -4.34
CA ALA A 62 -15.98 -6.61 -5.09
C ALA A 62 -15.63 -5.12 -5.21
N LEU A 63 -16.63 -4.26 -5.45
CA LEU A 63 -16.42 -2.82 -5.48
C LEU A 63 -15.88 -2.31 -4.14
N GLY A 64 -16.44 -2.78 -3.02
CA GLY A 64 -15.96 -2.41 -1.70
C GLY A 64 -14.50 -2.79 -1.47
N ARG A 65 -14.10 -3.99 -1.90
CA ARG A 65 -12.71 -4.43 -1.79
C ARG A 65 -11.77 -3.60 -2.68
N ALA A 66 -12.19 -3.32 -3.91
CA ALA A 66 -11.39 -2.49 -4.82
C ALA A 66 -11.23 -1.06 -4.28
N THR A 67 -12.30 -0.50 -3.73
CA THR A 67 -12.29 0.83 -3.09
C THR A 67 -11.29 0.86 -1.93
N HIS A 68 -11.33 -0.17 -1.09
CA HIS A 68 -10.41 -0.28 0.04
C HIS A 68 -8.95 -0.36 -0.41
N LEU A 69 -8.68 -1.21 -1.41
CA LEU A 69 -7.32 -1.35 -1.96
C LEU A 69 -6.82 -0.03 -2.56
N ALA A 70 -7.67 0.64 -3.33
CA ALA A 70 -7.28 1.91 -3.96
C ALA A 70 -6.88 2.97 -2.92
N GLY A 71 -7.65 3.07 -1.84
CA GLY A 71 -7.37 4.01 -0.76
C GLY A 71 -6.12 3.65 0.04
N MET A 72 -5.96 2.37 0.36
CA MET A 72 -4.81 1.86 1.12
C MET A 72 -3.50 2.08 0.36
N VAL A 73 -3.47 1.70 -0.91
CA VAL A 73 -2.26 1.89 -1.74
C VAL A 73 -1.96 3.37 -1.91
N ARG A 74 -2.99 4.19 -2.08
CA ARG A 74 -2.80 5.65 -2.17
C ARG A 74 -2.17 6.21 -0.91
N GLU A 75 -2.61 5.72 0.26
CA GLU A 75 -2.05 6.15 1.54
C GLU A 75 -0.56 5.87 1.63
N TYR A 76 -0.15 4.61 1.45
CA TYR A 76 1.27 4.31 1.65
C TYR A 76 2.16 4.82 0.51
N MET A 77 1.65 4.93 -0.70
CA MET A 77 2.42 5.54 -1.80
C MET A 77 2.61 7.04 -1.58
N THR A 78 1.64 7.71 -0.97
CA THR A 78 1.78 9.13 -0.59
C THR A 78 2.84 9.29 0.50
N LEU A 79 2.84 8.42 1.50
CA LEU A 79 3.88 8.43 2.53
C LEU A 79 5.26 8.16 1.94
N LEU A 80 5.35 7.19 1.03
CA LEU A 80 6.62 6.79 0.42
C LEU A 80 7.22 7.92 -0.42
N GLU A 81 6.39 8.72 -1.08
CA GLU A 81 6.85 9.82 -1.93
C GLU A 81 7.77 10.79 -1.19
N GLN A 82 7.50 11.02 0.09
CA GLN A 82 8.26 11.97 0.92
C GLN A 82 9.14 11.28 1.96
N ALA A 83 9.16 9.94 1.97
CA ALA A 83 9.90 9.19 2.97
C ALA A 83 11.41 9.29 2.75
N PRO A 84 12.20 9.60 3.79
CA PRO A 84 13.65 9.55 3.67
C PRO A 84 14.14 8.10 3.66
N PRO A 85 15.31 7.85 3.09
CA PRO A 85 15.95 6.55 3.25
C PRO A 85 16.20 6.24 4.72
N LEU A 86 15.93 5.01 5.12
CA LEU A 86 16.20 4.55 6.48
C LEU A 86 17.65 4.04 6.53
N GLN A 87 18.44 4.60 7.45
CA GLN A 87 19.83 4.25 7.61
C GLN A 87 20.10 3.76 9.03
N ALA A 88 20.77 2.62 9.14
CA ALA A 88 21.12 2.02 10.42
C ALA A 88 22.30 1.09 10.22
N GLN A 89 22.99 0.76 11.32
CA GLN A 89 24.11 -0.20 11.29
C GLN A 89 23.62 -1.55 10.77
N SER A 90 24.37 -2.14 9.86
CA SER A 90 24.11 -3.45 9.27
C SER A 90 22.82 -3.54 8.45
N LEU A 91 22.14 -2.41 8.21
CA LEU A 91 20.97 -2.40 7.35
C LEU A 91 21.42 -2.33 5.90
N THR A 92 21.04 -3.34 5.12
CA THR A 92 21.32 -3.40 3.68
C THR A 92 20.01 -3.39 2.91
N GLY A 93 20.01 -2.76 1.73
CA GLY A 93 18.83 -2.68 0.90
C GLY A 93 18.13 -1.32 0.99
N ASN A 94 17.11 -1.15 0.16
CA ASN A 94 16.41 0.11 0.02
C ASN A 94 15.18 0.11 0.94
N TYR A 95 15.35 0.67 2.12
CA TYR A 95 14.26 0.88 3.06
C TYR A 95 14.00 2.37 3.21
N TYR A 96 12.74 2.73 3.25
CA TYR A 96 12.30 4.11 3.40
C TYR A 96 11.46 4.25 4.66
N LEU A 97 11.72 5.30 5.41
CA LEU A 97 11.08 5.51 6.71
C LEU A 97 9.71 6.14 6.51
N LEU A 98 8.65 5.36 6.74
CA LEU A 98 7.28 5.83 6.65
C LEU A 98 6.82 6.50 7.94
N ALA A 99 7.24 5.99 9.09
CA ALA A 99 6.86 6.53 10.39
C ALA A 99 7.89 6.17 11.45
N ASP A 100 8.08 7.05 12.42
CA ASP A 100 9.03 6.88 13.52
C ASP A 100 8.40 7.52 14.76
N PHE A 101 8.10 6.69 15.77
CA PHE A 101 7.46 7.19 16.99
C PHE A 101 7.84 6.32 18.17
N ASN A 102 8.25 6.96 19.26
CA ASN A 102 8.62 6.28 20.54
C ASN A 102 9.62 5.14 20.36
N GLY A 103 10.58 5.30 19.45
CA GLY A 103 11.61 4.30 19.23
C GLY A 103 11.22 3.15 18.33
N THR A 104 10.02 3.16 17.76
CA THR A 104 9.57 2.16 16.78
C THR A 104 9.49 2.81 15.40
N VAL A 105 9.89 2.08 14.36
CA VAL A 105 9.81 2.55 12.99
C VAL A 105 8.94 1.63 12.14
N LEU A 106 8.28 2.23 11.17
CA LEU A 106 7.59 1.54 10.08
C LEU A 106 8.33 1.89 8.79
N ALA A 107 8.80 0.88 8.08
CA ALA A 107 9.57 1.10 6.86
C ALA A 107 8.95 0.38 5.68
N ALA A 108 9.17 0.94 4.49
CA ALA A 108 8.76 0.36 3.22
C ALA A 108 9.99 -0.06 2.42
N HIS A 109 9.89 -1.20 1.76
CA HIS A 109 10.95 -1.75 0.92
C HIS A 109 10.39 -2.03 -0.48
N PRO A 110 10.72 -1.20 -1.48
CA PRO A 110 10.29 -1.45 -2.85
C PRO A 110 10.95 -2.71 -3.41
N THR A 111 10.14 -3.59 -3.99
CA THR A 111 10.61 -4.80 -4.65
C THR A 111 9.94 -4.93 -6.02
N ARG A 112 10.39 -5.91 -6.81
CA ARG A 112 9.74 -6.21 -8.09
C ARG A 112 8.30 -6.70 -7.93
N LEU A 113 7.99 -7.24 -6.75
CA LEU A 113 6.68 -7.79 -6.43
C LEU A 113 5.80 -6.77 -5.70
N GLY A 114 6.20 -5.50 -5.69
CA GLY A 114 5.50 -4.44 -4.99
C GLY A 114 6.23 -4.00 -3.72
N ILE A 115 5.58 -3.12 -2.98
CA ILE A 115 6.14 -2.56 -1.76
C ILE A 115 5.94 -3.56 -0.61
N HIS A 116 7.00 -3.83 0.15
CA HIS A 116 6.94 -4.66 1.34
C HIS A 116 7.14 -3.80 2.59
N PHE A 117 6.67 -4.27 3.72
CA PHE A 117 6.65 -3.49 4.96
C PHE A 117 7.29 -4.25 6.10
N VAL A 118 7.94 -3.49 7.00
CA VAL A 118 8.60 -4.03 8.17
C VAL A 118 8.52 -3.02 9.31
N THR A 119 8.44 -3.52 10.55
CA THR A 119 8.59 -2.69 11.74
C THR A 119 9.83 -3.12 12.51
N TRP A 120 10.53 -2.15 13.09
CA TRP A 120 11.71 -2.36 13.93
C TRP A 120 11.66 -1.45 15.13
N ASP A 121 12.43 -1.80 16.15
CA ASP A 121 12.73 -0.90 17.26
C ASP A 121 14.16 -0.38 17.11
N TRP A 122 14.36 0.91 17.38
CA TRP A 122 15.69 1.47 17.52
C TRP A 122 16.35 0.93 18.80
N ASN A 123 17.67 0.76 18.75
CA ASN A 123 18.43 0.58 19.99
C ASN A 123 18.49 1.91 20.75
N PHE A 124 19.08 1.90 21.95
CA PHE A 124 19.07 3.07 22.83
C PHE A 124 19.61 4.33 22.19
N ASP A 125 20.68 4.25 21.42
CA ASP A 125 21.31 5.44 20.81
C ASP A 125 20.89 5.67 19.35
N HIS A 126 19.87 5.00 18.86
CA HIS A 126 19.33 5.14 17.51
C HIS A 126 20.36 4.89 16.40
N THR A 127 21.27 3.96 16.62
CA THR A 127 22.29 3.61 15.62
C THR A 127 21.99 2.31 14.90
N ALA A 128 21.20 1.42 15.51
CA ALA A 128 20.87 0.11 14.97
C ALA A 128 19.42 -0.23 15.22
N LEU A 129 18.88 -1.09 14.36
CA LEU A 129 17.52 -1.57 14.44
C LEU A 129 17.50 -3.02 14.92
N ASN A 130 16.49 -3.38 15.69
CA ASN A 130 16.33 -4.74 16.20
C ASN A 130 14.86 -5.15 16.26
N GLN A 131 14.61 -6.42 16.55
CA GLN A 131 13.29 -7.00 16.68
C GLN A 131 12.40 -6.74 15.47
N GLY A 132 12.97 -6.96 14.28
CA GLY A 132 12.24 -6.76 13.03
C GLY A 132 11.06 -7.71 12.89
N LYS A 133 9.94 -7.17 12.42
CA LYS A 133 8.77 -7.96 12.07
C LYS A 133 8.38 -7.62 10.63
N TYR A 134 8.35 -8.65 9.78
CA TYR A 134 8.22 -8.50 8.34
C TYR A 134 6.81 -8.89 7.92
N PHE A 135 6.13 -8.00 7.21
CA PHE A 135 4.73 -8.16 6.82
C PHE A 135 4.53 -8.41 5.34
N GLN A 136 5.63 -8.43 4.58
CA GLN A 136 5.57 -8.50 3.13
C GLN A 136 4.67 -7.38 2.58
N ALA A 137 3.65 -7.71 1.77
CA ALA A 137 2.79 -6.70 1.16
C ALA A 137 1.66 -6.20 2.08
N ASP A 138 1.53 -6.74 3.29
CA ASP A 138 0.42 -6.43 4.19
C ASP A 138 0.66 -5.14 4.95
N TYR A 139 0.34 -4.02 4.32
CA TYR A 139 0.51 -2.70 4.90
C TYR A 139 -0.35 -2.49 6.15
N GLU A 140 -1.60 -2.97 6.14
CA GLU A 140 -2.51 -2.72 7.26
C GLU A 140 -2.04 -3.41 8.54
N ASP A 141 -1.58 -4.65 8.44
CA ASP A 141 -1.02 -5.35 9.60
C ASP A 141 0.27 -4.69 10.08
N ALA A 142 1.12 -4.24 9.16
CA ALA A 142 2.34 -3.52 9.52
C ALA A 142 2.02 -2.21 10.23
N LYS A 143 1.07 -1.45 9.73
CA LYS A 143 0.63 -0.19 10.32
C LYS A 143 0.06 -0.41 11.71
N GLN A 144 -0.78 -1.41 11.89
CA GLN A 144 -1.36 -1.74 13.19
C GLN A 144 -0.28 -2.19 14.17
N ASN A 145 0.64 -3.04 13.74
CA ASN A 145 1.78 -3.47 14.56
C ASN A 145 2.61 -2.27 15.01
N PHE A 146 2.90 -1.35 14.10
CA PHE A 146 3.62 -0.12 14.42
C PHE A 146 2.88 0.69 15.50
N ALA A 147 1.58 0.87 15.34
CA ALA A 147 0.78 1.64 16.28
C ALA A 147 0.79 1.00 17.69
N ILE A 148 0.69 -0.32 17.76
CA ILE A 148 0.73 -1.03 19.04
C ILE A 148 2.12 -0.96 19.66
N ARG A 149 3.18 -1.29 18.91
CA ARG A 149 4.56 -1.31 19.41
C ARG A 149 5.03 0.05 19.88
N SER A 150 4.63 1.10 19.18
CA SER A 150 5.04 2.47 19.50
C SER A 150 4.21 3.08 20.64
N GLY A 151 3.11 2.44 21.03
CA GLY A 151 2.25 2.95 22.07
C GLY A 151 1.25 4.01 21.60
N LEU A 152 1.01 4.11 20.30
CA LEU A 152 0.01 5.03 19.75
C LEU A 152 -1.41 4.63 20.13
N ILE A 153 -1.64 3.33 20.28
CA ILE A 153 -2.96 2.80 20.66
C ILE A 153 -2.83 1.74 21.75
#